data_831a362747d5b81eb3d3545f7bcfb32d
#
_entry.id   831a362747d5b81eb3d3545f7bcfb32d
#
_cell.length_a   1.000
_cell.length_b   1.000
_cell.length_c   1.000
_cell.angle_alpha   90.00
_cell.angle_beta   90.00
_cell.angle_gamma   90.00
#
_symmetry.space_group_name_H-M   'P 1'
#
loop_
_entity.id
_entity.type
_entity.pdbx_description
1 polymer ?
#
loop_
_entity_poly.entity_id
_entity_poly.type
_entity_poly.pdbx_seq_one_letter_code
_entity_poly.pdbx_strand_id
1 'polypeptide(L)'
;MPPIALARSACLVALAGAVLVQADPVAAQAPAPAPFRVEDATIAGVREALASGRITCRGLVQGYLDRIAAYDQAGPKLAAIRALNPQALAQAEAYDADRAGGAAKPLGCVPLLLKDNYDTAELPTTGGSAALAGAQPAQDATAAARLRAAGAIVLAKANMQELALGGVSVSSLGGQVRNPYDLTRTPGGSSGGVGAGMAAGFALGGLGSDTVNSIRSPASANNLVGLRVTQGLISLAGIMPVSKTQDAIGPITRTVADAAALLQAMAGTDPADPLTAAAAGKVAPSYAAALKPDALKGARLGVVRVLFGTKPEHAEVNRVMQTALDALEAAGATLVRIDDPAFEADALNREDDVQTYEYKALMNGYLASIPNAPHKDLAGILASGQFHRAALESFLKAAEARRDGMAEPEYKARLGRIAAFKAHVAEVFAAQKLDALVYPLQKRLVVPIGELNQADRNGIVAGLTGYPAIDVPAGSSEASATAPAGVPVGMDLLGQPWSEAKLLGLAYAFEQATNLRRLPASTPPLEAR
;
A
#
# COMPACT_ATOMS: atom_id res chain seq x y z
N MET A 1 37.59 48.63 107.34
CA MET A 1 36.97 48.64 106.03
C MET A 1 37.52 47.55 105.19
N PRO A 2 36.71 46.54 104.87
CA PRO A 2 37.22 45.31 104.23
C PRO A 2 37.14 45.41 102.68
N PRO A 3 37.97 44.60 101.96
CA PRO A 3 38.03 44.58 100.53
C PRO A 3 37.04 43.53 99.98
N ILE A 4 36.54 43.82 98.80
CA ILE A 4 35.59 43.06 98.00
C ILE A 4 36.36 41.92 97.27
N ALA A 5 35.85 40.69 97.41
CA ALA A 5 36.35 39.55 96.68
C ALA A 5 35.66 39.40 95.28
N LEU A 6 36.44 39.30 94.22
CA LEU A 6 35.97 38.94 92.86
C LEU A 6 35.83 37.46 92.71
N ALA A 7 34.63 37.00 92.40
CA ALA A 7 34.36 35.62 91.98
C ALA A 7 34.51 35.51 90.46
N ARG A 8 35.33 34.59 90.03
CA ARG A 8 35.52 34.17 88.59
C ARG A 8 34.46 33.11 88.27
N SER A 9 33.51 33.44 87.38
CA SER A 9 32.63 32.44 86.77
C SER A 9 33.33 31.84 85.55
N ALA A 10 33.44 30.53 85.51
CA ALA A 10 33.89 29.78 84.37
C ALA A 10 32.70 29.45 83.45
N CYS A 11 32.69 29.95 82.20
CA CYS A 11 31.74 29.57 81.17
C CYS A 11 32.20 28.23 80.53
N LEU A 12 31.39 27.15 80.68
CA LEU A 12 31.50 25.95 79.86
C LEU A 12 30.83 26.21 78.51
N VAL A 13 31.62 26.14 77.42
CA VAL A 13 31.16 26.17 76.06
C VAL A 13 30.85 24.73 75.63
N ALA A 14 29.56 24.38 75.46
CA ALA A 14 29.15 23.13 74.90
C ALA A 14 29.24 23.22 73.35
N LEU A 15 30.18 22.44 72.72
CA LEU A 15 30.21 22.24 71.28
C LEU A 15 29.09 21.26 70.88
N ALA A 16 28.02 21.80 70.22
CA ALA A 16 27.04 20.97 69.53
C ALA A 16 27.63 20.61 68.12
N GLY A 17 28.04 19.37 67.95
CA GLY A 17 28.43 18.84 66.66
C GLY A 17 27.22 18.68 65.75
N ALA A 18 27.06 19.52 64.73
CA ALA A 18 26.09 19.35 63.68
C ALA A 18 26.56 18.23 62.72
N VAL A 19 25.94 17.06 62.75
CA VAL A 19 26.09 15.99 61.75
C VAL A 19 25.37 16.46 60.50
N LEU A 20 26.10 16.95 59.47
CA LEU A 20 25.60 17.18 58.12
C LEU A 20 25.38 15.79 57.46
N VAL A 21 24.14 15.34 57.45
CA VAL A 21 23.71 14.23 56.59
C VAL A 21 23.70 14.78 55.15
N GLN A 22 24.75 14.46 54.38
CA GLN A 22 24.76 14.65 52.94
C GLN A 22 23.69 13.70 52.37
N ALA A 23 22.55 14.24 51.94
CA ALA A 23 21.60 13.53 51.09
C ALA A 23 22.24 13.39 49.70
N ASP A 24 22.62 12.15 49.33
CA ASP A 24 22.98 11.85 47.96
C ASP A 24 21.88 12.34 47.01
N PRO A 25 22.20 13.04 45.89
CA PRO A 25 21.19 13.43 44.92
C PRO A 25 20.59 12.14 44.35
N VAL A 26 19.32 11.89 44.62
CA VAL A 26 18.56 10.87 43.92
C VAL A 26 18.64 11.23 42.43
N ALA A 27 19.45 10.46 41.69
CA ALA A 27 19.54 10.59 40.26
C ALA A 27 18.12 10.45 39.70
N ALA A 28 17.60 11.53 39.11
CA ALA A 28 16.30 11.49 38.47
C ALA A 28 16.36 10.39 37.41
N GLN A 29 15.62 9.31 37.65
CA GLN A 29 15.49 8.21 36.71
C GLN A 29 14.97 8.80 35.41
N ALA A 30 15.72 8.65 34.32
CA ALA A 30 15.26 9.07 33.00
C ALA A 30 13.87 8.45 32.75
N PRO A 31 12.91 9.21 32.23
CA PRO A 31 11.58 8.69 31.97
C PRO A 31 11.69 7.42 31.11
N ALA A 32 10.95 6.38 31.47
CA ALA A 32 10.91 5.15 30.70
C ALA A 32 10.62 5.48 29.23
N PRO A 33 11.35 4.89 28.26
CA PRO A 33 11.11 5.16 26.86
C PRO A 33 9.63 4.88 26.52
N ALA A 34 9.01 5.77 25.76
CA ALA A 34 7.62 5.61 25.32
C ALA A 34 7.42 4.23 24.67
N PRO A 35 6.28 3.57 24.89
CA PRO A 35 6.00 2.26 24.30
C PRO A 35 6.09 2.33 22.76
N PHE A 36 6.60 1.26 22.16
CA PHE A 36 6.71 1.17 20.70
C PHE A 36 5.32 1.08 20.07
N ARG A 37 5.01 1.99 19.15
CA ARG A 37 3.72 2.10 18.50
C ARG A 37 3.75 1.38 17.15
N VAL A 38 3.05 0.25 17.04
CA VAL A 38 3.03 -0.59 15.83
C VAL A 38 2.28 0.09 14.67
N GLU A 39 1.27 0.91 14.95
CA GLU A 39 0.43 1.59 13.97
C GLU A 39 1.16 2.64 13.14
N ASP A 40 2.23 3.24 13.69
CA ASP A 40 3.09 4.23 13.02
C ASP A 40 4.46 3.68 12.65
N ALA A 41 4.71 2.40 12.91
CA ALA A 41 6.01 1.79 12.68
C ALA A 41 6.41 1.84 11.20
N THR A 42 7.70 2.07 10.95
CA THR A 42 8.36 1.94 9.65
C THR A 42 9.34 0.76 9.67
N ILE A 43 9.72 0.24 8.50
CA ILE A 43 10.70 -0.85 8.41
C ILE A 43 12.02 -0.44 9.08
N ALA A 44 12.47 0.79 8.87
CA ALA A 44 13.68 1.31 9.51
C ALA A 44 13.54 1.39 11.03
N GLY A 45 12.42 1.93 11.54
CA GLY A 45 12.16 2.04 12.98
C GLY A 45 12.03 0.68 13.68
N VAL A 46 11.42 -0.31 13.02
CA VAL A 46 11.36 -1.69 13.53
C VAL A 46 12.76 -2.31 13.61
N ARG A 47 13.57 -2.15 12.57
CA ARG A 47 14.96 -2.65 12.57
C ARG A 47 15.79 -2.07 13.73
N GLU A 48 15.67 -0.77 13.96
CA GLU A 48 16.34 -0.09 15.07
C GLU A 48 15.83 -0.60 16.44
N ALA A 49 14.50 -0.70 16.59
CA ALA A 49 13.90 -1.18 17.83
C ALA A 49 14.25 -2.64 18.15
N LEU A 50 14.31 -3.49 17.14
CA LEU A 50 14.82 -4.86 17.27
C LEU A 50 16.30 -4.86 17.64
N ALA A 51 17.13 -4.06 16.94
CA ALA A 51 18.59 -4.01 17.19
C ALA A 51 18.92 -3.55 18.61
N SER A 52 18.16 -2.60 19.14
CA SER A 52 18.32 -2.10 20.52
C SER A 52 17.64 -2.97 21.58
N GLY A 53 16.95 -4.05 21.20
CA GLY A 53 16.21 -4.91 22.14
C GLY A 53 14.94 -4.27 22.73
N ARG A 54 14.51 -3.11 22.21
CA ARG A 54 13.29 -2.42 22.66
C ARG A 54 12.02 -3.20 22.36
N ILE A 55 12.03 -4.01 21.31
CA ILE A 55 10.96 -4.95 20.95
C ILE A 55 11.57 -6.30 20.54
N THR A 56 10.73 -7.35 20.55
CA THR A 56 10.99 -8.63 19.91
C THR A 56 10.14 -8.76 18.65
N CYS A 57 10.53 -9.63 17.72
CA CYS A 57 9.72 -9.94 16.54
C CYS A 57 8.36 -10.53 16.93
N ARG A 58 8.36 -11.45 17.91
CA ARG A 58 7.14 -12.00 18.47
C ARG A 58 6.22 -10.91 19.02
N GLY A 59 6.77 -9.96 19.78
CA GLY A 59 6.00 -8.83 20.34
C GLY A 59 5.42 -7.92 19.26
N LEU A 60 6.19 -7.64 18.20
CA LEU A 60 5.73 -6.87 17.04
C LEU A 60 4.55 -7.55 16.32
N VAL A 61 4.70 -8.84 16.01
CA VAL A 61 3.65 -9.64 15.33
C VAL A 61 2.40 -9.71 16.20
N GLN A 62 2.56 -9.94 17.51
CA GLN A 62 1.43 -9.95 18.47
C GLN A 62 0.69 -8.61 18.47
N GLY A 63 1.41 -7.48 18.50
CA GLY A 63 0.80 -6.15 18.45
C GLY A 63 -0.06 -5.93 17.20
N TYR A 64 0.35 -6.43 16.05
CA TYR A 64 -0.48 -6.39 14.84
C TYR A 64 -1.68 -7.32 14.92
N LEU A 65 -1.53 -8.54 15.46
CA LEU A 65 -2.66 -9.46 15.66
C LEU A 65 -3.68 -8.88 16.63
N ASP A 66 -3.25 -8.22 17.71
CA ASP A 66 -4.14 -7.55 18.67
C ASP A 66 -4.94 -6.44 17.99
N ARG A 67 -4.33 -5.63 17.10
CA ARG A 67 -5.03 -4.61 16.33
C ARG A 67 -6.04 -5.21 15.35
N ILE A 68 -5.68 -6.29 14.66
CA ILE A 68 -6.61 -7.03 13.78
C ILE A 68 -7.81 -7.52 14.61
N ALA A 69 -7.58 -8.13 15.77
CA ALA A 69 -8.65 -8.60 16.65
C ALA A 69 -9.57 -7.46 17.13
N ALA A 70 -9.00 -6.27 17.41
CA ALA A 70 -9.75 -5.14 17.90
C ALA A 70 -10.58 -4.43 16.82
N TYR A 71 -10.12 -4.41 15.55
CA TYR A 71 -10.67 -3.49 14.55
C TYR A 71 -11.17 -4.16 13.27
N ASP A 72 -10.79 -5.42 12.99
CA ASP A 72 -11.18 -6.06 11.73
C ASP A 72 -12.57 -6.71 11.80
N GLN A 73 -12.80 -7.59 12.78
CA GLN A 73 -14.10 -8.27 13.01
C GLN A 73 -14.85 -7.70 14.21
N ALA A 74 -14.19 -6.93 15.07
CA ALA A 74 -14.75 -6.19 16.17
C ALA A 74 -14.65 -4.68 15.92
N GLY A 75 -15.11 -3.85 16.86
CA GLY A 75 -15.07 -2.40 16.77
C GLY A 75 -15.66 -1.89 15.45
N PRO A 76 -14.89 -1.19 14.58
CA PRO A 76 -15.35 -0.65 13.31
C PRO A 76 -15.70 -1.72 12.27
N LYS A 77 -15.29 -2.98 12.48
CA LYS A 77 -15.53 -4.12 11.58
C LYS A 77 -15.09 -3.83 10.16
N LEU A 78 -13.78 -3.58 9.99
CA LEU A 78 -13.21 -3.19 8.69
C LEU A 78 -13.32 -4.29 7.63
N ALA A 79 -13.37 -5.56 8.01
CA ALA A 79 -13.40 -6.73 7.13
C ALA A 79 -12.25 -6.72 6.10
N ALA A 80 -11.08 -6.23 6.52
CA ALA A 80 -9.89 -6.10 5.69
C ALA A 80 -9.10 -7.40 5.56
N ILE A 81 -9.23 -8.31 6.54
CA ILE A 81 -8.50 -9.58 6.61
C ILE A 81 -9.37 -10.73 6.12
N ARG A 82 -8.80 -11.55 5.22
CA ARG A 82 -9.46 -12.74 4.69
C ARG A 82 -9.04 -14.01 5.46
N ALA A 83 -7.75 -14.16 5.73
CA ALA A 83 -7.21 -15.29 6.48
C ALA A 83 -5.93 -14.90 7.20
N LEU A 84 -5.82 -15.22 8.48
CA LEU A 84 -4.58 -15.06 9.26
C LEU A 84 -3.64 -16.24 9.02
N ASN A 85 -2.34 -15.98 9.03
CA ASN A 85 -1.34 -17.04 9.04
C ASN A 85 -1.23 -17.65 10.45
N PRO A 86 -1.63 -18.91 10.67
CA PRO A 86 -1.59 -19.53 11.98
C PRO A 86 -0.15 -19.73 12.49
N GLN A 87 0.83 -19.68 11.60
CA GLN A 87 2.25 -19.86 11.93
C GLN A 87 2.99 -18.53 12.17
N ALA A 88 2.34 -17.36 12.02
CA ALA A 88 3.02 -16.06 12.09
C ALA A 88 3.80 -15.84 13.40
N LEU A 89 3.23 -16.21 14.54
CA LEU A 89 3.91 -16.10 15.85
C LEU A 89 5.09 -17.07 15.97
N ALA A 90 4.94 -18.31 15.51
CA ALA A 90 6.03 -19.28 15.53
C ALA A 90 7.19 -18.85 14.62
N GLN A 91 6.87 -18.27 13.43
CA GLN A 91 7.87 -17.70 12.53
C GLN A 91 8.60 -16.51 13.16
N ALA A 92 7.87 -15.67 13.92
CA ALA A 92 8.46 -14.55 14.64
C ALA A 92 9.37 -15.01 15.79
N GLU A 93 8.98 -16.03 16.55
CA GLU A 93 9.80 -16.65 17.59
C GLU A 93 11.09 -17.26 17.01
N ALA A 94 10.98 -17.98 15.88
CA ALA A 94 12.14 -18.51 15.18
C ALA A 94 13.10 -17.40 14.73
N TYR A 95 12.57 -16.29 14.20
CA TYR A 95 13.39 -15.13 13.85
C TYR A 95 14.11 -14.52 15.06
N ASP A 96 13.43 -14.39 16.21
CA ASP A 96 14.05 -13.87 17.43
C ASP A 96 15.22 -14.78 17.91
N ALA A 97 15.05 -16.11 17.81
CA ALA A 97 16.09 -17.08 18.14
C ALA A 97 17.29 -17.01 17.16
N ASP A 98 17.03 -16.99 15.86
CA ASP A 98 18.07 -16.94 14.82
C ASP A 98 18.87 -15.63 14.85
N ARG A 99 18.22 -14.51 15.18
CA ARG A 99 18.84 -13.18 15.22
C ARG A 99 19.97 -13.12 16.27
N ALA A 100 19.86 -13.88 17.34
CA ALA A 100 20.89 -13.93 18.37
C ALA A 100 22.22 -14.48 17.85
N GLY A 101 22.23 -15.22 16.72
CA GLY A 101 23.41 -15.87 16.14
C GLY A 101 23.78 -15.46 14.70
N GLY A 102 22.99 -14.62 14.00
CA GLY A 102 23.14 -14.42 12.58
C GLY A 102 23.05 -12.99 12.04
N ALA A 103 23.33 -12.82 10.75
CA ALA A 103 23.24 -11.54 10.06
C ALA A 103 21.78 -11.10 9.88
N ALA A 104 21.50 -9.82 10.11
CA ALA A 104 20.17 -9.24 9.91
C ALA A 104 19.78 -9.30 8.43
N LYS A 105 18.63 -9.93 8.12
CA LYS A 105 18.05 -9.91 6.77
C LYS A 105 17.45 -8.53 6.43
N PRO A 106 17.43 -8.12 5.15
CA PRO A 106 16.94 -6.80 4.74
C PRO A 106 15.52 -6.47 5.22
N LEU A 107 14.61 -7.43 5.19
CA LEU A 107 13.23 -7.33 5.66
C LEU A 107 12.96 -8.22 6.88
N GLY A 108 14.00 -8.44 7.70
CA GLY A 108 13.90 -9.29 8.88
C GLY A 108 12.79 -8.83 9.82
N CYS A 109 11.83 -9.74 10.10
CA CYS A 109 10.67 -9.45 10.93
C CYS A 109 9.78 -8.30 10.38
N VAL A 110 9.55 -8.25 9.08
CA VAL A 110 8.56 -7.35 8.47
C VAL A 110 7.26 -8.12 8.25
N PRO A 111 6.20 -7.91 9.07
CA PRO A 111 4.90 -8.55 8.85
C PRO A 111 4.18 -7.92 7.65
N LEU A 112 3.64 -8.75 6.76
CA LEU A 112 3.04 -8.34 5.50
C LEU A 112 1.57 -8.77 5.38
N LEU A 113 0.75 -7.89 4.77
CA LEU A 113 -0.55 -8.25 4.21
C LEU A 113 -0.38 -8.54 2.71
N LEU A 114 -0.76 -9.72 2.27
CA LEU A 114 -0.83 -10.06 0.85
C LEU A 114 -2.28 -10.02 0.37
N LYS A 115 -2.56 -9.31 -0.70
CA LYS A 115 -3.88 -9.38 -1.37
C LYS A 115 -4.22 -10.84 -1.67
N ASP A 116 -5.48 -11.23 -1.51
CA ASP A 116 -5.89 -12.65 -1.62
C ASP A 116 -5.84 -13.22 -3.06
N ASN A 117 -5.14 -12.56 -3.95
CA ASN A 117 -4.77 -13.07 -5.27
C ASN A 117 -3.27 -13.39 -5.43
N TYR A 118 -2.48 -13.33 -4.35
CA TYR A 118 -1.10 -13.81 -4.29
C TYR A 118 -1.10 -15.25 -3.80
N ASP A 119 -0.50 -16.15 -4.54
CA ASP A 119 -0.32 -17.53 -4.12
C ASP A 119 0.59 -17.62 -2.89
N THR A 120 0.18 -18.44 -1.95
CA THR A 120 0.94 -18.81 -0.76
C THR A 120 0.75 -20.31 -0.49
N ALA A 121 1.85 -21.01 -0.18
CA ALA A 121 1.81 -22.46 0.04
C ALA A 121 1.05 -22.85 1.32
N GLU A 122 1.03 -21.96 2.34
CA GLU A 122 0.40 -22.24 3.64
C GLU A 122 -1.04 -21.70 3.78
N LEU A 123 -1.46 -20.77 2.91
CA LEU A 123 -2.79 -20.16 2.98
C LEU A 123 -3.52 -20.28 1.64
N PRO A 124 -4.83 -20.51 1.63
CA PRO A 124 -5.61 -20.50 0.40
C PRO A 124 -5.50 -19.18 -0.36
N THR A 125 -5.59 -19.25 -1.69
CA THR A 125 -5.69 -18.09 -2.58
C THR A 125 -7.04 -18.16 -3.29
N THR A 126 -7.98 -17.31 -2.82
CA THR A 126 -9.39 -17.42 -3.23
C THR A 126 -9.84 -16.28 -4.13
N GLY A 127 -9.04 -15.20 -4.27
CA GLY A 127 -9.49 -13.99 -4.94
C GLY A 127 -10.72 -13.35 -4.28
N GLY A 128 -10.99 -13.65 -2.99
CA GLY A 128 -12.20 -13.25 -2.28
C GLY A 128 -13.46 -13.99 -2.72
N SER A 129 -13.39 -15.00 -3.60
CA SER A 129 -14.54 -15.70 -4.15
C SER A 129 -14.92 -16.94 -3.35
N ALA A 130 -16.20 -17.07 -3.00
CA ALA A 130 -16.73 -18.28 -2.39
C ALA A 130 -16.62 -19.51 -3.33
N ALA A 131 -16.65 -19.30 -4.64
CA ALA A 131 -16.42 -20.35 -5.63
C ALA A 131 -15.01 -20.95 -5.54
N LEU A 132 -14.05 -20.23 -4.99
CA LEU A 132 -12.66 -20.67 -4.83
C LEU A 132 -12.27 -20.89 -3.36
N ALA A 133 -13.26 -21.02 -2.46
CA ALA A 133 -12.99 -21.32 -1.06
C ALA A 133 -12.17 -22.60 -0.92
N GLY A 134 -11.02 -22.52 -0.24
CA GLY A 134 -10.11 -23.66 -0.06
C GLY A 134 -9.17 -23.94 -1.24
N ALA A 135 -9.17 -23.13 -2.31
CA ALA A 135 -8.17 -23.26 -3.38
C ALA A 135 -6.75 -23.00 -2.81
N GLN A 136 -5.94 -24.06 -2.77
CA GLN A 136 -4.61 -24.02 -2.13
C GLN A 136 -3.53 -24.20 -3.20
N PRO A 137 -2.75 -23.14 -3.48
CA PRO A 137 -1.57 -23.23 -4.33
C PRO A 137 -0.51 -24.18 -3.75
N ALA A 138 0.27 -24.82 -4.62
CA ALA A 138 1.36 -25.68 -4.19
C ALA A 138 2.62 -24.90 -3.77
N GLN A 139 2.75 -23.65 -4.21
CA GLN A 139 3.92 -22.81 -4.01
C GLN A 139 3.52 -21.36 -3.79
N ASP A 140 4.43 -20.60 -3.20
CA ASP A 140 4.31 -19.15 -3.12
C ASP A 140 4.44 -18.50 -4.50
N ALA A 141 3.74 -17.39 -4.70
CA ALA A 141 4.07 -16.45 -5.78
C ALA A 141 5.53 -15.99 -5.67
N THR A 142 6.23 -15.83 -6.81
CA THR A 142 7.65 -15.43 -6.80
C THR A 142 7.91 -14.19 -5.94
N ALA A 143 7.02 -13.20 -5.98
CA ALA A 143 7.15 -11.99 -5.15
C ALA A 143 7.07 -12.32 -3.65
N ALA A 144 6.14 -13.20 -3.23
CA ALA A 144 6.00 -13.63 -1.84
C ALA A 144 7.24 -14.43 -1.38
N ALA A 145 7.71 -15.35 -2.20
CA ALA A 145 8.91 -16.14 -1.93
C ALA A 145 10.17 -15.27 -1.75
N ARG A 146 10.35 -14.25 -2.61
CA ARG A 146 11.47 -13.29 -2.50
C ARG A 146 11.41 -12.48 -1.20
N LEU A 147 10.22 -12.03 -0.81
CA LEU A 147 10.02 -11.29 0.44
C LEU A 147 10.33 -12.16 1.67
N ARG A 148 9.88 -13.43 1.66
CA ARG A 148 10.23 -14.39 2.72
C ARG A 148 11.74 -14.66 2.78
N ALA A 149 12.38 -14.83 1.64
CA ALA A 149 13.84 -14.99 1.57
C ALA A 149 14.57 -13.78 2.15
N ALA A 150 14.03 -12.57 1.96
CA ALA A 150 14.51 -11.34 2.57
C ALA A 150 14.18 -11.21 4.07
N GLY A 151 13.42 -12.15 4.66
CA GLY A 151 13.11 -12.22 6.09
C GLY A 151 11.74 -11.69 6.50
N ALA A 152 10.88 -11.35 5.56
CA ALA A 152 9.51 -10.92 5.86
C ALA A 152 8.64 -12.11 6.30
N ILE A 153 7.60 -11.79 7.09
CA ILE A 153 6.61 -12.75 7.59
C ILE A 153 5.27 -12.43 6.92
N VAL A 154 4.69 -13.37 6.20
CA VAL A 154 3.31 -13.23 5.72
C VAL A 154 2.37 -13.36 6.92
N LEU A 155 1.77 -12.25 7.33
CA LEU A 155 0.88 -12.19 8.49
C LEU A 155 -0.54 -12.64 8.13
N ALA A 156 -1.01 -12.22 6.95
CA ALA A 156 -2.38 -12.50 6.53
C ALA A 156 -2.57 -12.37 5.01
N LYS A 157 -3.62 -13.04 4.50
CA LYS A 157 -4.26 -12.73 3.22
C LYS A 157 -5.31 -11.66 3.46
N ALA A 158 -5.25 -10.57 2.70
CA ALA A 158 -6.17 -9.44 2.81
C ALA A 158 -7.36 -9.59 1.87
N ASN A 159 -8.56 -9.21 2.34
CA ASN A 159 -9.77 -9.15 1.54
C ASN A 159 -9.61 -8.18 0.35
N MET A 160 -10.44 -8.32 -0.66
CA MET A 160 -10.29 -7.60 -1.91
C MET A 160 -11.63 -7.48 -2.63
N GLN A 161 -11.71 -6.67 -3.68
CA GLN A 161 -12.75 -6.84 -4.67
C GLN A 161 -12.64 -8.25 -5.27
N GLU A 162 -13.72 -8.99 -5.27
CA GLU A 162 -13.74 -10.36 -5.73
C GLU A 162 -13.13 -10.50 -7.13
N LEU A 163 -12.22 -11.49 -7.29
CA LEU A 163 -11.50 -11.79 -8.52
C LEU A 163 -10.74 -10.59 -9.13
N ALA A 164 -10.45 -9.58 -8.33
CA ALA A 164 -9.83 -8.31 -8.72
C ALA A 164 -10.65 -7.46 -9.73
N LEU A 165 -11.93 -7.75 -9.92
CA LEU A 165 -12.81 -7.16 -10.93
C LEU A 165 -13.68 -6.03 -10.37
N GLY A 166 -13.11 -4.84 -10.18
CA GLY A 166 -13.81 -3.65 -9.71
C GLY A 166 -13.03 -2.83 -8.69
N GLY A 167 -13.65 -1.78 -8.16
CA GLY A 167 -12.98 -0.76 -7.37
C GLY A 167 -13.58 -0.43 -6.01
N VAL A 168 -14.49 -1.26 -5.47
CA VAL A 168 -15.21 -0.97 -4.21
C VAL A 168 -14.91 -1.97 -3.09
N SER A 169 -14.15 -3.02 -3.38
CA SER A 169 -13.68 -4.05 -2.45
C SER A 169 -14.80 -4.76 -1.69
N VAL A 170 -15.73 -5.32 -2.46
CA VAL A 170 -16.76 -6.26 -2.01
C VAL A 170 -16.47 -7.65 -2.56
N SER A 171 -16.70 -8.69 -1.73
CA SER A 171 -16.46 -10.09 -2.11
C SER A 171 -17.49 -11.02 -1.48
N SER A 172 -17.78 -12.14 -2.16
CA SER A 172 -18.73 -13.15 -1.66
C SER A 172 -18.19 -13.90 -0.44
N LEU A 173 -16.88 -14.01 -0.30
CA LEU A 173 -16.24 -14.75 0.79
C LEU A 173 -15.86 -13.87 1.98
N GLY A 174 -15.49 -12.59 1.75
CA GLY A 174 -15.02 -11.68 2.79
C GLY A 174 -15.96 -10.52 3.10
N GLY A 175 -17.04 -10.35 2.33
CA GLY A 175 -17.97 -9.22 2.47
C GLY A 175 -17.39 -7.89 2.00
N GLN A 176 -17.99 -6.78 2.44
CA GLN A 176 -17.59 -5.42 2.11
C GLN A 176 -16.49 -4.92 3.04
N VAL A 177 -15.35 -4.56 2.49
CA VAL A 177 -14.29 -3.83 3.21
C VAL A 177 -14.72 -2.39 3.44
N ARG A 178 -14.49 -1.86 4.66
CA ARG A 178 -14.82 -0.48 5.03
C ARG A 178 -13.59 0.40 5.01
N ASN A 179 -13.78 1.66 4.65
CA ASN A 179 -12.72 2.66 4.73
C ASN A 179 -12.54 3.12 6.20
N PRO A 180 -11.34 3.00 6.80
CA PRO A 180 -11.13 3.39 8.20
C PRO A 180 -11.23 4.91 8.43
N TYR A 181 -11.16 5.75 7.40
CA TYR A 181 -11.34 7.21 7.53
C TYR A 181 -12.82 7.61 7.49
N ASP A 182 -13.66 6.82 6.81
CA ASP A 182 -15.12 6.97 6.77
C ASP A 182 -15.77 5.59 6.61
N LEU A 183 -16.28 5.03 7.70
CA LEU A 183 -16.85 3.68 7.74
C LEU A 183 -18.11 3.52 6.86
N THR A 184 -18.65 4.60 6.31
CA THR A 184 -19.78 4.58 5.37
C THR A 184 -19.34 4.50 3.91
N ARG A 185 -18.02 4.57 3.64
CA ARG A 185 -17.45 4.56 2.29
C ARG A 185 -16.60 3.32 2.02
N THR A 186 -16.38 3.08 0.73
CA THR A 186 -15.49 2.02 0.26
C THR A 186 -14.03 2.42 0.45
N PRO A 187 -13.11 1.47 0.61
CA PRO A 187 -11.68 1.75 0.75
C PRO A 187 -10.95 1.87 -0.61
N GLY A 188 -11.69 2.09 -1.71
CA GLY A 188 -11.11 1.87 -3.04
C GLY A 188 -10.94 0.39 -3.34
N GLY A 189 -10.30 0.05 -4.46
CA GLY A 189 -10.13 -1.34 -4.86
C GLY A 189 -9.30 -1.46 -6.16
N SER A 190 -8.97 -2.71 -6.46
CA SER A 190 -9.43 -4.00 -5.88
C SER A 190 -8.63 -4.46 -4.65
N SER A 191 -7.49 -3.84 -4.26
CA SER A 191 -6.70 -4.24 -3.07
C SER A 191 -7.17 -3.53 -1.79
N GLY A 192 -8.50 -3.33 -1.61
CA GLY A 192 -9.03 -2.51 -0.52
C GLY A 192 -8.79 -3.06 0.88
N GLY A 193 -8.73 -4.38 1.06
CA GLY A 193 -8.35 -4.99 2.34
C GLY A 193 -6.90 -4.67 2.71
N VAL A 194 -5.98 -4.65 1.73
CA VAL A 194 -4.61 -4.20 1.97
C VAL A 194 -4.61 -2.72 2.35
N GLY A 195 -5.30 -1.85 1.60
CA GLY A 195 -5.38 -0.43 1.89
C GLY A 195 -5.95 -0.15 3.29
N ALA A 196 -7.15 -0.67 3.58
CA ALA A 196 -7.79 -0.48 4.88
C ALA A 196 -6.95 -1.06 6.04
N GLY A 197 -6.40 -2.27 5.87
CA GLY A 197 -5.55 -2.91 6.88
C GLY A 197 -4.25 -2.16 7.14
N MET A 198 -3.59 -1.65 6.09
CA MET A 198 -2.37 -0.84 6.24
C MET A 198 -2.66 0.49 6.93
N ALA A 199 -3.75 1.18 6.60
CA ALA A 199 -4.17 2.41 7.27
C ALA A 199 -4.51 2.18 8.73
N ALA A 200 -5.18 1.05 9.05
CA ALA A 200 -5.52 0.65 10.40
C ALA A 200 -4.33 0.12 11.22
N GLY A 201 -3.14 0.01 10.63
CA GLY A 201 -1.95 -0.51 11.31
C GLY A 201 -2.03 -2.00 11.61
N PHE A 202 -2.46 -2.82 10.64
CA PHE A 202 -2.53 -4.29 10.77
C PHE A 202 -1.24 -5.01 10.33
N ALA A 203 -0.32 -4.31 9.69
CA ALA A 203 0.97 -4.86 9.30
C ALA A 203 1.98 -3.73 9.05
N LEU A 204 3.21 -4.09 8.74
CA LEU A 204 4.28 -3.14 8.43
C LEU A 204 4.34 -2.84 6.93
N GLY A 205 3.97 -3.78 6.09
CA GLY A 205 3.88 -3.62 4.64
C GLY A 205 2.70 -4.38 4.04
N GLY A 206 2.24 -3.95 2.86
CA GLY A 206 1.18 -4.61 2.11
C GLY A 206 1.53 -4.75 0.64
N LEU A 207 0.99 -5.77 -0.01
CA LEU A 207 1.15 -5.99 -1.45
C LEU A 207 -0.20 -6.07 -2.14
N GLY A 208 -0.31 -5.38 -3.27
CA GLY A 208 -1.48 -5.38 -4.13
C GLY A 208 -1.17 -5.77 -5.57
N SER A 209 -2.22 -5.93 -6.37
CA SER A 209 -2.14 -6.01 -7.83
C SER A 209 -2.90 -4.84 -8.46
N ASP A 210 -2.48 -4.39 -9.63
CA ASP A 210 -2.98 -3.20 -10.31
C ASP A 210 -3.12 -3.49 -11.81
N THR A 211 -4.34 -3.70 -12.26
CA THR A 211 -4.66 -3.82 -13.69
C THR A 211 -4.93 -2.44 -14.29
N VAL A 212 -5.75 -1.64 -13.60
CA VAL A 212 -6.10 -0.26 -13.99
C VAL A 212 -5.62 0.72 -12.92
N ASN A 213 -5.94 0.44 -11.64
CA ASN A 213 -5.64 1.32 -10.50
C ASN A 213 -5.67 0.59 -9.15
N SER A 214 -5.58 -0.73 -9.14
CA SER A 214 -5.98 -1.52 -7.96
C SER A 214 -4.93 -1.60 -6.83
N ILE A 215 -3.77 -1.00 -6.98
CA ILE A 215 -2.82 -0.63 -5.90
C ILE A 215 -3.08 0.81 -5.48
N ARG A 216 -3.15 1.71 -6.46
CA ARG A 216 -3.16 3.16 -6.27
C ARG A 216 -4.50 3.66 -5.73
N SER A 217 -5.64 3.11 -6.18
CA SER A 217 -6.96 3.47 -5.64
C SER A 217 -7.10 3.15 -4.15
N PRO A 218 -6.75 1.95 -3.64
CA PRO A 218 -6.72 1.72 -2.20
C PRO A 218 -5.70 2.57 -1.45
N ALA A 219 -4.54 2.87 -2.03
CA ALA A 219 -3.56 3.76 -1.41
C ALA A 219 -4.12 5.18 -1.26
N SER A 220 -4.65 5.75 -2.34
CA SER A 220 -5.33 7.05 -2.37
C SER A 220 -6.43 7.15 -1.31
N ALA A 221 -7.35 6.18 -1.31
CA ALA A 221 -8.50 6.17 -0.42
C ALA A 221 -8.18 5.98 1.07
N ASN A 222 -6.97 5.51 1.39
CA ASN A 222 -6.55 5.15 2.75
C ASN A 222 -5.29 5.89 3.22
N ASN A 223 -4.95 7.01 2.56
CA ASN A 223 -3.86 7.91 2.97
C ASN A 223 -2.50 7.17 3.04
N LEU A 224 -2.18 6.40 2.01
CA LEU A 224 -1.02 5.52 1.88
C LEU A 224 -0.24 5.82 0.61
N VAL A 225 0.94 5.23 0.51
CA VAL A 225 1.75 5.18 -0.71
C VAL A 225 1.44 3.89 -1.44
N GLY A 226 1.10 3.99 -2.73
CA GLY A 226 0.86 2.84 -3.60
C GLY A 226 1.74 2.88 -4.84
N LEU A 227 2.60 1.89 -5.03
CA LEU A 227 3.50 1.85 -6.18
C LEU A 227 3.12 0.74 -7.15
N ARG A 228 2.62 1.13 -8.32
CA ARG A 228 2.57 0.29 -9.52
C ARG A 228 3.92 0.40 -10.23
N VAL A 229 4.57 -0.72 -10.48
CA VAL A 229 5.88 -0.74 -11.18
C VAL A 229 5.72 -0.82 -12.70
N THR A 230 6.80 -0.58 -13.43
CA THR A 230 6.90 -0.93 -14.85
C THR A 230 6.52 -2.40 -15.04
N GLN A 231 5.65 -2.67 -16.00
CA GLN A 231 5.25 -4.04 -16.30
C GLN A 231 6.48 -4.90 -16.61
N GLY A 232 6.61 -6.05 -15.92
CA GLY A 232 7.76 -6.93 -16.02
C GLY A 232 8.93 -6.60 -15.07
N LEU A 233 8.86 -5.55 -14.25
CA LEU A 233 9.89 -5.31 -13.21
C LEU A 233 9.78 -6.30 -12.04
N ILE A 234 8.56 -6.68 -11.69
CA ILE A 234 8.26 -7.72 -10.69
C ILE A 234 7.48 -8.84 -11.38
N SER A 235 7.84 -10.08 -11.09
CA SER A 235 7.18 -11.27 -11.63
C SER A 235 5.72 -11.38 -11.22
N LEU A 236 4.86 -11.75 -12.17
CA LEU A 236 3.46 -12.09 -11.96
C LEU A 236 3.23 -13.61 -11.74
N ALA A 237 4.29 -14.42 -11.70
CA ALA A 237 4.16 -15.86 -11.45
C ALA A 237 3.56 -16.12 -10.06
N GLY A 238 2.45 -16.89 -10.02
CA GLY A 238 1.68 -17.15 -8.81
C GLY A 238 0.74 -15.99 -8.40
N ILE A 239 0.41 -15.09 -9.33
CA ILE A 239 -0.62 -14.06 -9.13
C ILE A 239 -1.87 -14.47 -9.92
N MET A 240 -3.03 -14.55 -9.27
CA MET A 240 -4.31 -14.75 -9.97
C MET A 240 -4.53 -13.57 -10.93
N PRO A 241 -4.60 -13.81 -12.25
CA PRO A 241 -4.52 -12.78 -13.28
C PRO A 241 -5.87 -12.12 -13.57
N VAL A 242 -5.80 -10.89 -14.12
CA VAL A 242 -6.92 -10.23 -14.79
C VAL A 242 -6.58 -9.98 -16.26
N SER A 243 -5.39 -9.43 -16.55
CA SER A 243 -4.97 -9.07 -17.91
C SER A 243 -3.45 -9.20 -18.06
N LYS A 244 -3.00 -9.94 -19.06
CA LYS A 244 -1.56 -10.02 -19.38
C LYS A 244 -0.99 -8.70 -19.92
N THR A 245 -1.87 -7.86 -20.51
CA THR A 245 -1.48 -6.58 -21.10
C THR A 245 -1.36 -5.47 -20.05
N GLN A 246 -2.19 -5.54 -18.97
CA GLN A 246 -2.35 -4.43 -18.04
C GLN A 246 -1.86 -4.73 -16.61
N ASP A 247 -1.75 -5.99 -16.20
CA ASP A 247 -1.43 -6.33 -14.81
C ASP A 247 0.01 -5.92 -14.42
N ALA A 248 0.12 -5.40 -13.22
CA ALA A 248 1.35 -5.23 -12.46
C ALA A 248 1.07 -5.48 -10.98
N ILE A 249 2.11 -5.73 -10.19
CA ILE A 249 2.03 -5.84 -8.73
C ILE A 249 2.98 -4.86 -8.07
N GLY A 250 2.75 -4.60 -6.78
CA GLY A 250 3.64 -3.71 -6.05
C GLY A 250 3.18 -3.43 -4.62
N PRO A 251 3.96 -2.64 -3.87
CA PRO A 251 3.70 -2.36 -2.48
C PRO A 251 2.61 -1.29 -2.26
N ILE A 252 1.90 -1.44 -1.14
CA ILE A 252 1.05 -0.44 -0.49
C ILE A 252 1.60 -0.24 0.92
N THR A 253 2.11 0.95 1.23
CA THR A 253 2.85 1.20 2.46
C THR A 253 2.46 2.53 3.10
N ARG A 254 2.92 2.77 4.32
CA ARG A 254 2.71 4.04 5.02
C ARG A 254 3.68 5.13 4.59
N THR A 255 4.87 4.75 4.11
CA THR A 255 5.93 5.68 3.68
C THR A 255 6.53 5.29 2.35
N VAL A 256 7.07 6.25 1.63
CA VAL A 256 7.80 6.02 0.37
C VAL A 256 9.06 5.17 0.62
N ALA A 257 9.70 5.34 1.77
CA ALA A 257 10.89 4.57 2.14
C ALA A 257 10.57 3.06 2.30
N ASP A 258 9.44 2.72 2.91
CA ASP A 258 9.00 1.33 3.05
C ASP A 258 8.63 0.72 1.69
N ALA A 259 8.01 1.51 0.78
CA ALA A 259 7.74 1.07 -0.59
C ALA A 259 9.04 0.75 -1.35
N ALA A 260 10.07 1.58 -1.22
CA ALA A 260 11.37 1.35 -1.81
C ALA A 260 12.05 0.08 -1.27
N ALA A 261 11.94 -0.18 0.03
CA ALA A 261 12.50 -1.37 0.68
C ALA A 261 11.82 -2.66 0.19
N LEU A 262 10.50 -2.68 0.07
CA LEU A 262 9.75 -3.83 -0.46
C LEU A 262 10.03 -4.04 -1.95
N LEU A 263 10.05 -2.96 -2.76
CA LEU A 263 10.41 -3.03 -4.17
C LEU A 263 11.79 -3.65 -4.38
N GLN A 264 12.79 -3.24 -3.59
CA GLN A 264 14.16 -3.75 -3.70
C GLN A 264 14.22 -5.27 -3.56
N ALA A 265 13.40 -5.84 -2.68
CA ALA A 265 13.37 -7.28 -2.47
C ALA A 265 12.63 -8.06 -3.57
N MET A 266 11.66 -7.43 -4.25
CA MET A 266 10.81 -8.11 -5.24
C MET A 266 11.32 -8.00 -6.68
N ALA A 267 11.98 -6.89 -7.03
CA ALA A 267 12.37 -6.58 -8.40
C ALA A 267 13.38 -7.57 -8.99
N GLY A 268 13.26 -7.85 -10.28
CA GLY A 268 14.22 -8.64 -11.05
C GLY A 268 13.61 -9.74 -11.91
N THR A 269 14.44 -10.33 -12.73
CA THR A 269 14.06 -11.37 -13.69
C THR A 269 13.59 -12.66 -12.99
N ASP A 270 12.63 -13.33 -13.62
CA ASP A 270 12.10 -14.62 -13.20
C ASP A 270 11.83 -15.48 -14.42
N PRO A 271 12.46 -16.68 -14.54
CA PRO A 271 12.19 -17.59 -15.66
C PRO A 271 10.72 -18.06 -15.73
N ALA A 272 9.98 -18.04 -14.61
CA ALA A 272 8.58 -18.40 -14.56
C ALA A 272 7.64 -17.34 -15.16
N ASP A 273 8.14 -16.11 -15.31
CA ASP A 273 7.44 -14.99 -15.96
C ASP A 273 8.32 -14.38 -17.06
N PRO A 274 8.14 -14.76 -18.33
CA PRO A 274 8.96 -14.27 -19.44
C PRO A 274 8.93 -12.73 -19.63
N LEU A 275 7.90 -12.03 -19.16
CA LEU A 275 7.84 -10.57 -19.23
C LEU A 275 8.98 -9.92 -18.45
N THR A 276 9.45 -10.58 -17.41
CA THR A 276 10.53 -10.05 -16.55
C THR A 276 11.91 -10.07 -17.22
N ALA A 277 12.06 -10.73 -18.37
CA ALA A 277 13.32 -10.67 -19.12
C ALA A 277 13.69 -9.22 -19.50
N ALA A 278 12.69 -8.34 -19.71
CA ALA A 278 12.89 -6.93 -19.98
C ALA A 278 13.52 -6.15 -18.80
N ALA A 279 13.43 -6.68 -17.57
CA ALA A 279 14.03 -6.07 -16.37
C ALA A 279 15.55 -6.30 -16.26
N ALA A 280 16.14 -7.16 -17.11
CA ALA A 280 17.58 -7.41 -17.07
C ALA A 280 18.38 -6.11 -17.26
N GLY A 281 19.23 -5.80 -16.26
CA GLY A 281 20.02 -4.56 -16.24
C GLY A 281 19.23 -3.27 -15.98
N LYS A 282 17.93 -3.36 -15.63
CA LYS A 282 17.05 -2.21 -15.32
C LYS A 282 16.76 -2.04 -13.83
N VAL A 283 16.94 -3.08 -13.03
CA VAL A 283 16.76 -2.99 -11.58
C VAL A 283 17.80 -2.04 -11.00
N ALA A 284 17.34 -1.04 -10.26
CA ALA A 284 18.24 -0.10 -9.59
C ALA A 284 19.11 -0.83 -8.54
N PRO A 285 20.42 -0.54 -8.45
CA PRO A 285 21.28 -1.12 -7.41
C PRO A 285 20.75 -0.84 -6.00
N SER A 286 20.14 0.33 -5.80
CA SER A 286 19.47 0.72 -4.56
C SER A 286 18.35 1.73 -4.84
N TYR A 287 17.11 1.35 -4.61
CA TYR A 287 15.98 2.29 -4.66
C TYR A 287 16.04 3.30 -3.49
N ALA A 288 16.55 2.90 -2.33
CA ALA A 288 16.73 3.79 -1.18
C ALA A 288 17.71 4.94 -1.46
N ALA A 289 18.68 4.77 -2.37
CA ALA A 289 19.63 5.82 -2.75
C ALA A 289 18.98 7.00 -3.48
N ALA A 290 17.77 6.80 -4.04
CA ALA A 290 17.01 7.85 -4.71
C ALA A 290 16.19 8.73 -3.73
N LEU A 291 16.04 8.33 -2.47
CA LEU A 291 15.22 9.03 -1.47
C LEU A 291 15.93 10.28 -0.93
N LYS A 292 15.84 11.35 -1.69
CA LYS A 292 16.45 12.64 -1.37
C LYS A 292 15.38 13.69 -1.10
N PRO A 293 15.42 14.43 0.02
CA PRO A 293 14.42 15.44 0.36
C PRO A 293 14.32 16.59 -0.65
N ASP A 294 15.36 16.80 -1.45
CA ASP A 294 15.44 17.86 -2.46
C ASP A 294 15.23 17.37 -3.91
N ALA A 295 14.75 16.15 -4.12
CA ALA A 295 14.55 15.57 -5.45
C ALA A 295 13.51 16.31 -6.32
N LEU A 296 12.66 17.15 -5.72
CA LEU A 296 11.71 18.01 -6.46
C LEU A 296 12.37 19.28 -7.01
N LYS A 297 13.55 19.69 -6.53
CA LYS A 297 14.23 20.90 -7.03
C LYS A 297 14.62 20.74 -8.50
N GLY A 298 14.03 21.57 -9.35
CA GLY A 298 14.26 21.56 -10.80
C GLY A 298 13.54 20.45 -11.55
N ALA A 299 12.76 19.59 -10.86
CA ALA A 299 11.92 18.60 -11.52
C ALA A 299 10.84 19.28 -12.36
N ARG A 300 10.53 18.70 -13.54
CA ARG A 300 9.49 19.18 -14.45
C ARG A 300 8.33 18.19 -14.46
N LEU A 301 7.17 18.64 -13.98
CA LEU A 301 6.00 17.79 -13.77
C LEU A 301 4.86 18.24 -14.69
N GLY A 302 4.37 17.33 -15.54
CA GLY A 302 3.26 17.59 -16.45
C GLY A 302 1.91 17.40 -15.76
N VAL A 303 1.17 18.47 -15.52
CA VAL A 303 -0.17 18.42 -14.92
C VAL A 303 -1.21 18.16 -16.01
N VAL A 304 -1.74 16.93 -16.05
CA VAL A 304 -2.69 16.47 -17.10
C VAL A 304 -4.10 16.95 -16.76
N ARG A 305 -4.51 18.09 -17.34
CA ARG A 305 -5.73 18.83 -16.94
C ARG A 305 -7.04 18.09 -17.25
N VAL A 306 -7.09 17.29 -18.29
CA VAL A 306 -8.28 16.51 -18.65
C VAL A 306 -8.64 15.45 -17.60
N LEU A 307 -7.65 15.05 -16.79
CA LEU A 307 -7.83 14.12 -15.68
C LEU A 307 -8.35 14.78 -14.39
N PHE A 308 -8.47 16.11 -14.38
CA PHE A 308 -9.22 16.85 -13.36
C PHE A 308 -10.67 16.98 -13.80
N GLY A 309 -11.60 16.65 -12.93
CA GLY A 309 -13.01 16.73 -13.29
C GLY A 309 -13.55 18.16 -13.30
N THR A 310 -14.67 18.38 -14.00
CA THR A 310 -15.33 19.69 -14.12
C THR A 310 -16.72 19.72 -13.52
N LYS A 311 -17.24 18.57 -13.03
CA LYS A 311 -18.56 18.46 -12.43
C LYS A 311 -18.53 18.90 -10.95
N PRO A 312 -19.67 19.26 -10.34
CA PRO A 312 -19.74 19.64 -8.93
C PRO A 312 -19.13 18.61 -7.97
N GLU A 313 -19.35 17.31 -8.21
CA GLU A 313 -18.79 16.22 -7.38
C GLU A 313 -17.28 16.09 -7.44
N HIS A 314 -16.62 16.77 -8.37
CA HIS A 314 -15.16 16.80 -8.50
C HIS A 314 -14.50 17.96 -7.73
N ALA A 315 -15.27 18.92 -7.27
CA ALA A 315 -14.75 20.17 -6.67
C ALA A 315 -13.85 19.90 -5.47
N GLU A 316 -14.23 18.95 -4.62
CA GLU A 316 -13.48 18.60 -3.41
C GLU A 316 -12.10 18.02 -3.73
N VAL A 317 -12.03 17.06 -4.66
CA VAL A 317 -10.76 16.48 -5.11
C VAL A 317 -9.89 17.55 -5.78
N ASN A 318 -10.48 18.40 -6.63
CA ASN A 318 -9.76 19.48 -7.29
C ASN A 318 -9.17 20.49 -6.29
N ARG A 319 -9.89 20.82 -5.20
CA ARG A 319 -9.39 21.68 -4.13
C ARG A 319 -8.17 21.08 -3.44
N VAL A 320 -8.25 19.79 -3.06
CA VAL A 320 -7.13 19.07 -2.44
C VAL A 320 -5.93 19.00 -3.39
N MET A 321 -6.17 18.66 -4.65
CA MET A 321 -5.11 18.60 -5.66
C MET A 321 -4.45 19.95 -5.91
N GLN A 322 -5.18 21.06 -5.89
CA GLN A 322 -4.56 22.39 -6.02
C GLN A 322 -3.56 22.65 -4.90
N THR A 323 -3.93 22.35 -3.65
CA THR A 323 -3.01 22.47 -2.51
C THR A 323 -1.75 21.59 -2.69
N ALA A 324 -1.91 20.37 -3.21
CA ALA A 324 -0.78 19.48 -3.47
C ALA A 324 0.13 20.02 -4.61
N LEU A 325 -0.46 20.59 -5.67
CA LEU A 325 0.29 21.23 -6.75
C LEU A 325 1.09 22.44 -6.25
N ASP A 326 0.48 23.29 -5.42
CA ASP A 326 1.16 24.43 -4.80
C ASP A 326 2.36 23.98 -3.93
N ALA A 327 2.20 22.85 -3.22
CA ALA A 327 3.29 22.27 -2.43
C ALA A 327 4.44 21.72 -3.30
N LEU A 328 4.13 21.13 -4.47
CA LEU A 328 5.16 20.71 -5.44
C LEU A 328 5.98 21.90 -5.96
N GLU A 329 5.32 23.02 -6.30
CA GLU A 329 6.00 24.24 -6.74
C GLU A 329 6.84 24.84 -5.59
N ALA A 330 6.29 24.89 -4.38
CA ALA A 330 7.02 25.36 -3.20
C ALA A 330 8.26 24.52 -2.89
N ALA A 331 8.23 23.20 -3.20
CA ALA A 331 9.38 22.30 -3.08
C ALA A 331 10.38 22.43 -4.26
N GLY A 332 10.13 23.32 -5.23
CA GLY A 332 11.04 23.65 -6.32
C GLY A 332 10.78 22.94 -7.64
N ALA A 333 9.64 22.25 -7.80
CA ALA A 333 9.23 21.70 -9.07
C ALA A 333 8.68 22.77 -10.02
N THR A 334 8.83 22.56 -11.33
CA THR A 334 8.17 23.33 -12.37
C THR A 334 6.96 22.57 -12.88
N LEU A 335 5.77 23.13 -12.74
CA LEU A 335 4.54 22.54 -13.25
C LEU A 335 4.32 22.96 -14.71
N VAL A 336 4.11 21.97 -15.59
CA VAL A 336 3.81 22.16 -17.01
C VAL A 336 2.38 21.72 -17.27
N ARG A 337 1.53 22.61 -17.74
CA ARG A 337 0.14 22.30 -18.07
C ARG A 337 0.06 21.45 -19.34
N ILE A 338 -0.65 20.33 -19.27
CA ILE A 338 -0.94 19.42 -20.38
C ILE A 338 -2.45 19.40 -20.61
N ASP A 339 -2.88 20.06 -21.70
CA ASP A 339 -4.28 20.09 -22.15
C ASP A 339 -4.43 19.18 -23.39
N ASP A 340 -4.40 17.87 -23.15
CA ASP A 340 -4.40 16.85 -24.20
C ASP A 340 -5.57 15.89 -24.02
N PRO A 341 -6.58 15.90 -24.90
CA PRO A 341 -7.76 15.05 -24.80
C PRO A 341 -7.46 13.55 -24.97
N ALA A 342 -6.30 13.17 -25.52
CA ALA A 342 -5.91 11.77 -25.64
C ALA A 342 -5.78 11.07 -24.29
N PHE A 343 -5.62 11.81 -23.19
CA PHE A 343 -5.59 11.27 -21.83
C PHE A 343 -6.98 11.08 -21.19
N GLU A 344 -8.08 11.33 -21.90
CA GLU A 344 -9.41 11.23 -21.30
C GLU A 344 -9.69 9.78 -20.86
N ALA A 345 -9.76 9.57 -19.52
CA ALA A 345 -9.76 8.25 -18.92
C ALA A 345 -10.99 7.41 -19.24
N ASP A 346 -12.17 8.03 -19.35
CA ASP A 346 -13.42 7.30 -19.65
C ASP A 346 -13.44 6.80 -21.09
N ALA A 347 -12.88 7.57 -22.05
CA ALA A 347 -12.70 7.14 -23.43
C ALA A 347 -11.69 5.97 -23.51
N LEU A 348 -10.51 6.11 -22.88
CA LEU A 348 -9.51 5.05 -22.82
C LEU A 348 -10.06 3.75 -22.21
N ASN A 349 -10.82 3.82 -21.11
CA ASN A 349 -11.46 2.64 -20.51
C ASN A 349 -12.48 1.99 -21.46
N ARG A 350 -13.29 2.77 -22.13
CA ARG A 350 -14.33 2.24 -23.03
C ARG A 350 -13.75 1.63 -24.30
N GLU A 351 -12.74 2.27 -24.87
CA GLU A 351 -12.26 1.97 -26.23
C GLU A 351 -11.06 1.02 -26.24
N ASP A 352 -10.24 1.04 -25.18
CA ASP A 352 -8.95 0.37 -25.20
C ASP A 352 -8.74 -0.70 -24.12
N ASP A 353 -9.62 -0.78 -23.10
CA ASP A 353 -9.55 -1.83 -22.10
C ASP A 353 -9.69 -3.22 -22.73
N VAL A 354 -8.76 -4.14 -22.42
CA VAL A 354 -8.70 -5.48 -23.01
C VAL A 354 -9.03 -6.62 -22.03
N GLN A 355 -9.39 -6.29 -20.80
CA GLN A 355 -9.61 -7.28 -19.74
C GLN A 355 -10.58 -8.40 -20.15
N THR A 356 -11.75 -8.07 -20.70
CA THR A 356 -12.74 -9.08 -21.10
C THR A 356 -12.27 -10.01 -22.21
N TYR A 357 -11.29 -9.61 -23.01
CA TYR A 357 -10.71 -10.44 -24.09
C TYR A 357 -9.69 -11.44 -23.56
N GLU A 358 -8.99 -11.09 -22.51
CA GLU A 358 -7.87 -11.89 -21.96
C GLU A 358 -8.30 -12.78 -20.80
N TYR A 359 -9.27 -12.34 -20.00
CA TYR A 359 -9.61 -12.88 -18.68
C TYR A 359 -9.89 -14.38 -18.69
N LYS A 360 -10.75 -14.86 -19.62
CA LYS A 360 -11.13 -16.30 -19.70
C LYS A 360 -9.92 -17.21 -19.84
N ALA A 361 -9.07 -16.93 -20.82
CA ALA A 361 -7.91 -17.76 -21.09
C ALA A 361 -6.91 -17.76 -19.93
N LEU A 362 -6.67 -16.58 -19.34
CA LEU A 362 -5.75 -16.41 -18.21
C LEU A 362 -6.29 -17.09 -16.94
N MET A 363 -7.56 -16.88 -16.60
CA MET A 363 -8.18 -17.47 -15.42
C MET A 363 -8.25 -19.00 -15.54
N ASN A 364 -8.63 -19.52 -16.70
CA ASN A 364 -8.65 -20.97 -16.93
C ASN A 364 -7.25 -21.58 -16.78
N GLY A 365 -6.22 -20.95 -17.33
CA GLY A 365 -4.83 -21.40 -17.17
C GLY A 365 -4.39 -21.38 -15.70
N TYR A 366 -4.72 -20.31 -14.97
CA TYR A 366 -4.42 -20.20 -13.55
C TYR A 366 -5.13 -21.29 -12.72
N LEU A 367 -6.44 -21.45 -12.89
CA LEU A 367 -7.22 -22.44 -12.13
C LEU A 367 -6.77 -23.89 -12.43
N ALA A 368 -6.36 -24.17 -13.66
CA ALA A 368 -5.81 -25.48 -14.02
C ALA A 368 -4.50 -25.77 -13.29
N SER A 369 -3.71 -24.77 -12.95
CA SER A 369 -2.44 -24.91 -12.23
C SER A 369 -2.61 -25.15 -10.72
N ILE A 370 -3.78 -24.83 -10.14
CA ILE A 370 -4.05 -25.04 -8.70
C ILE A 370 -4.57 -26.47 -8.49
N PRO A 371 -3.84 -27.35 -7.77
CA PRO A 371 -4.17 -28.79 -7.70
C PRO A 371 -5.59 -29.08 -7.21
N ASN A 372 -6.05 -28.36 -6.18
CA ASN A 372 -7.32 -28.58 -5.51
C ASN A 372 -8.33 -27.43 -5.75
N ALA A 373 -8.18 -26.62 -6.81
CA ALA A 373 -9.18 -25.61 -7.13
C ALA A 373 -10.56 -26.26 -7.30
N PRO A 374 -11.60 -25.75 -6.59
CA PRO A 374 -12.96 -26.31 -6.69
C PRO A 374 -13.54 -26.24 -8.11
N HIS A 375 -13.15 -25.23 -8.87
CA HIS A 375 -13.48 -25.05 -10.27
C HIS A 375 -12.18 -24.88 -11.07
N LYS A 376 -12.12 -25.49 -12.25
CA LYS A 376 -10.91 -25.50 -13.10
C LYS A 376 -10.97 -24.49 -14.24
N ASP A 377 -12.09 -23.81 -14.39
CA ASP A 377 -12.32 -22.81 -15.43
C ASP A 377 -13.37 -21.78 -15.04
N LEU A 378 -13.51 -20.73 -15.83
CA LEU A 378 -14.47 -19.64 -15.63
C LEU A 378 -15.92 -20.11 -15.74
N ALA A 379 -16.20 -21.08 -16.63
CA ALA A 379 -17.52 -21.68 -16.80
C ALA A 379 -17.99 -22.35 -15.50
N GLY A 380 -17.12 -23.09 -14.82
CA GLY A 380 -17.39 -23.70 -13.52
C GLY A 380 -17.69 -22.67 -12.42
N ILE A 381 -16.95 -21.56 -12.37
CA ILE A 381 -17.22 -20.44 -11.44
C ILE A 381 -18.61 -19.88 -11.72
N LEU A 382 -18.93 -19.56 -12.99
CA LEU A 382 -20.24 -19.04 -13.39
C LEU A 382 -21.38 -19.99 -13.04
N ALA A 383 -21.23 -21.29 -13.35
CA ALA A 383 -22.25 -22.32 -13.09
C ALA A 383 -22.51 -22.51 -11.59
N SER A 384 -21.50 -22.35 -10.74
CA SER A 384 -21.63 -22.46 -9.28
C SER A 384 -22.55 -21.40 -8.68
N GLY A 385 -22.58 -20.20 -9.28
CA GLY A 385 -23.28 -19.03 -8.73
C GLY A 385 -22.71 -18.54 -7.38
N GLN A 386 -21.58 -19.09 -6.92
CA GLN A 386 -20.95 -18.77 -5.62
C GLN A 386 -19.99 -17.59 -5.76
N PHE A 387 -20.48 -16.47 -6.24
CA PHE A 387 -19.76 -15.22 -6.38
C PHE A 387 -20.69 -14.02 -6.17
N HIS A 388 -20.16 -12.84 -5.97
CA HIS A 388 -20.95 -11.62 -5.77
C HIS A 388 -21.61 -11.18 -7.09
N ARG A 389 -22.82 -11.72 -7.36
CA ARG A 389 -23.48 -11.60 -8.67
C ARG A 389 -23.64 -10.14 -9.12
N ALA A 390 -24.15 -9.28 -8.26
CA ALA A 390 -24.41 -7.88 -8.62
C ALA A 390 -23.14 -7.12 -9.08
N ALA A 391 -21.98 -7.49 -8.55
CA ALA A 391 -20.71 -6.84 -8.93
C ALA A 391 -20.03 -7.48 -10.14
N LEU A 392 -20.19 -8.80 -10.36
CA LEU A 392 -19.32 -9.54 -11.28
C LEU A 392 -20.03 -10.21 -12.46
N GLU A 393 -21.32 -10.55 -12.34
CA GLU A 393 -21.98 -11.44 -13.31
C GLU A 393 -21.90 -10.92 -14.75
N SER A 394 -22.05 -9.62 -14.95
CA SER A 394 -21.97 -9.00 -16.28
C SER A 394 -20.59 -9.19 -16.91
N PHE A 395 -19.51 -8.91 -16.15
CA PHE A 395 -18.14 -9.08 -16.65
C PHE A 395 -17.81 -10.54 -16.93
N LEU A 396 -18.12 -11.45 -15.98
CA LEU A 396 -17.81 -12.88 -16.13
C LEU A 396 -18.54 -13.48 -17.32
N LYS A 397 -19.81 -13.14 -17.54
CA LYS A 397 -20.58 -13.59 -18.72
C LYS A 397 -20.00 -13.03 -20.02
N ALA A 398 -19.60 -11.75 -20.02
CA ALA A 398 -19.00 -11.14 -21.21
C ALA A 398 -17.64 -11.79 -21.57
N ALA A 399 -16.81 -12.12 -20.57
CA ALA A 399 -15.55 -12.81 -20.78
C ALA A 399 -15.77 -14.28 -21.22
N GLU A 400 -16.72 -15.00 -20.57
CA GLU A 400 -17.01 -16.41 -20.91
C GLU A 400 -17.61 -16.57 -22.32
N ALA A 401 -18.43 -15.61 -22.76
CA ALA A 401 -19.02 -15.64 -24.09
C ALA A 401 -18.00 -15.57 -25.24
N ARG A 402 -16.77 -15.11 -24.95
CA ARG A 402 -15.69 -15.08 -25.94
C ARG A 402 -15.12 -16.47 -26.15
N ARG A 403 -15.12 -16.95 -27.40
CA ARG A 403 -14.54 -18.25 -27.74
C ARG A 403 -13.01 -18.21 -27.60
N ASP A 404 -12.39 -17.22 -28.22
CA ASP A 404 -10.97 -16.90 -28.16
C ASP A 404 -10.82 -15.39 -28.27
N GLY A 405 -10.96 -14.70 -27.13
CA GLY A 405 -10.97 -13.25 -27.10
C GLY A 405 -9.71 -12.60 -27.68
N MET A 406 -8.56 -13.26 -27.47
CA MET A 406 -7.26 -12.74 -27.96
C MET A 406 -7.05 -12.94 -29.45
N ALA A 407 -7.82 -13.79 -30.11
CA ALA A 407 -7.81 -13.93 -31.58
C ALA A 407 -8.74 -12.93 -32.28
N GLU A 408 -9.69 -12.30 -31.55
CA GLU A 408 -10.69 -11.40 -32.11
C GLU A 408 -10.05 -10.16 -32.80
N PRO A 409 -10.60 -9.72 -33.96
CA PRO A 409 -10.08 -8.51 -34.64
C PRO A 409 -10.09 -7.27 -33.76
N GLU A 410 -11.14 -7.07 -32.94
CA GLU A 410 -11.25 -5.91 -32.06
C GLU A 410 -10.17 -5.94 -30.95
N TYR A 411 -9.83 -7.09 -30.40
CA TYR A 411 -8.70 -7.17 -29.46
C TYR A 411 -7.40 -6.69 -30.10
N LYS A 412 -7.11 -7.12 -31.33
CA LYS A 412 -5.91 -6.67 -32.08
C LYS A 412 -5.96 -5.18 -32.37
N ALA A 413 -7.14 -4.65 -32.71
CA ALA A 413 -7.33 -3.22 -32.92
C ALA A 413 -7.07 -2.42 -31.63
N ARG A 414 -7.57 -2.89 -30.48
CA ARG A 414 -7.29 -2.29 -29.15
C ARG A 414 -5.80 -2.30 -28.83
N LEU A 415 -5.10 -3.40 -29.06
CA LEU A 415 -3.64 -3.46 -28.88
C LEU A 415 -2.90 -2.44 -29.77
N GLY A 416 -3.39 -2.23 -30.99
CA GLY A 416 -2.86 -1.18 -31.89
C GLY A 416 -3.06 0.23 -31.32
N ARG A 417 -4.26 0.54 -30.79
CA ARG A 417 -4.55 1.83 -30.13
C ARG A 417 -3.73 2.01 -28.85
N ILE A 418 -3.60 0.96 -28.03
CA ILE A 418 -2.72 0.95 -26.84
C ILE A 418 -1.28 1.29 -27.22
N ALA A 419 -0.75 0.66 -28.28
CA ALA A 419 0.61 0.96 -28.75
C ALA A 419 0.76 2.41 -29.22
N ALA A 420 -0.25 2.94 -29.94
CA ALA A 420 -0.27 4.34 -30.37
C ALA A 420 -0.35 5.30 -29.17
N PHE A 421 -1.22 5.03 -28.21
CA PHE A 421 -1.32 5.82 -26.96
C PHE A 421 0.00 5.81 -26.17
N LYS A 422 0.64 4.65 -26.06
CA LYS A 422 1.95 4.53 -25.40
C LYS A 422 3.03 5.36 -26.07
N ALA A 423 3.07 5.37 -27.42
CA ALA A 423 3.98 6.20 -28.19
C ALA A 423 3.67 7.69 -27.98
N HIS A 424 2.40 8.08 -28.02
CA HIS A 424 1.96 9.45 -27.75
C HIS A 424 2.38 9.95 -26.36
N VAL A 425 2.19 9.14 -25.31
CA VAL A 425 2.65 9.48 -23.94
C VAL A 425 4.16 9.69 -23.91
N ALA A 426 4.95 8.84 -24.61
CA ALA A 426 6.39 9.01 -24.69
C ALA A 426 6.79 10.32 -25.40
N GLU A 427 6.06 10.71 -26.46
CA GLU A 427 6.26 11.98 -27.17
C GLU A 427 5.97 13.18 -26.27
N VAL A 428 4.90 13.15 -25.45
CA VAL A 428 4.57 14.20 -24.47
C VAL A 428 5.71 14.36 -23.46
N PHE A 429 6.23 13.27 -22.92
CA PHE A 429 7.39 13.31 -22.01
C PHE A 429 8.62 13.96 -22.68
N ALA A 430 8.94 13.56 -23.90
CA ALA A 430 10.12 14.05 -24.62
C ALA A 430 9.97 15.53 -25.01
N ALA A 431 8.83 15.92 -25.60
CA ALA A 431 8.57 17.27 -26.07
C ALA A 431 8.60 18.31 -24.94
N GLN A 432 8.05 17.96 -23.78
CA GLN A 432 7.96 18.84 -22.61
C GLN A 432 9.13 18.64 -21.63
N LYS A 433 10.02 17.66 -21.87
CA LYS A 433 11.15 17.28 -21.00
C LYS A 433 10.68 16.99 -19.57
N LEU A 434 9.66 16.14 -19.42
CA LEU A 434 9.04 15.85 -18.14
C LEU A 434 9.78 14.74 -17.36
N ASP A 435 9.77 14.88 -16.05
CA ASP A 435 10.22 13.85 -15.12
C ASP A 435 9.07 12.92 -14.70
N ALA A 436 7.85 13.46 -14.59
CA ALA A 436 6.63 12.70 -14.34
C ALA A 436 5.39 13.47 -14.85
N LEU A 437 4.28 12.74 -15.09
CA LEU A 437 2.94 13.31 -15.20
C LEU A 437 2.26 13.29 -13.82
N VAL A 438 1.44 14.30 -13.53
CA VAL A 438 0.74 14.48 -12.25
C VAL A 438 -0.75 14.66 -12.48
N TYR A 439 -1.57 13.91 -11.76
CA TYR A 439 -3.02 13.99 -11.81
C TYR A 439 -3.66 13.35 -10.56
N PRO A 440 -4.93 13.67 -10.22
CA PRO A 440 -5.64 12.92 -9.19
C PRO A 440 -5.88 11.48 -9.65
N LEU A 441 -5.66 10.49 -8.79
CA LEU A 441 -5.95 9.10 -9.16
C LEU A 441 -7.41 8.91 -9.58
N GLN A 442 -8.32 9.65 -8.97
CA GLN A 442 -9.74 9.67 -9.31
C GLN A 442 -10.31 11.08 -9.13
N LYS A 443 -11.28 11.45 -9.99
CA LYS A 443 -11.85 12.80 -10.05
C LYS A 443 -12.80 13.12 -8.88
N ARG A 444 -13.29 12.09 -8.16
CA ARG A 444 -14.23 12.21 -7.02
C ARG A 444 -13.78 11.35 -5.83
N LEU A 445 -14.31 11.63 -4.64
CA LEU A 445 -14.07 10.81 -3.46
C LEU A 445 -14.57 9.37 -3.68
N VAL A 446 -13.99 8.42 -2.92
CA VAL A 446 -14.49 7.04 -2.91
C VAL A 446 -15.99 7.00 -2.57
N VAL A 447 -16.71 6.12 -3.27
CA VAL A 447 -18.17 6.05 -3.20
C VAL A 447 -18.66 5.47 -1.87
N PRO A 448 -19.91 5.78 -1.46
CA PRO A 448 -20.57 5.13 -0.33
C PRO A 448 -20.66 3.62 -0.49
N ILE A 449 -20.69 2.90 0.62
CA ILE A 449 -20.98 1.45 0.65
C ILE A 449 -22.39 1.21 0.10
N GLY A 450 -22.50 0.20 -0.77
CA GLY A 450 -23.72 -0.12 -1.52
C GLY A 450 -23.65 0.30 -2.99
N GLU A 451 -22.82 1.29 -3.32
CA GLU A 451 -22.47 1.54 -4.72
C GLU A 451 -21.45 0.50 -5.20
N LEU A 452 -21.69 -0.11 -6.35
CA LEU A 452 -20.86 -1.19 -6.89
C LEU A 452 -19.85 -0.71 -7.94
N ASN A 453 -19.89 0.57 -8.31
CA ASN A 453 -18.99 1.15 -9.31
C ASN A 453 -18.34 2.43 -8.78
N GLN A 454 -17.02 2.43 -8.71
CA GLN A 454 -16.24 3.64 -8.52
C GLN A 454 -16.03 4.30 -9.88
N ALA A 455 -16.85 5.29 -10.20
CA ALA A 455 -16.70 6.09 -11.42
C ALA A 455 -15.54 7.09 -11.34
N ASP A 456 -15.24 7.73 -12.47
CA ASP A 456 -14.30 8.86 -12.58
C ASP A 456 -12.86 8.50 -12.15
N ARG A 457 -12.37 7.30 -12.52
CA ARG A 457 -11.01 6.81 -12.21
C ARG A 457 -10.05 7.11 -13.35
N ASN A 458 -8.87 7.60 -13.03
CA ASN A 458 -7.82 7.99 -13.98
C ASN A 458 -6.71 6.94 -14.17
N GLY A 459 -6.71 5.89 -13.38
CA GLY A 459 -5.62 4.91 -13.35
C GLY A 459 -5.40 4.12 -14.65
N ILE A 460 -6.34 4.16 -15.60
CA ILE A 460 -6.22 3.48 -16.90
C ILE A 460 -5.00 3.94 -17.70
N VAL A 461 -4.55 5.18 -17.52
CA VAL A 461 -3.37 5.74 -18.21
C VAL A 461 -2.13 4.88 -17.95
N ALA A 462 -1.86 4.56 -16.67
CA ALA A 462 -0.77 3.65 -16.30
C ALA A 462 -1.06 2.20 -16.71
N GLY A 463 -2.32 1.75 -16.62
CA GLY A 463 -2.75 0.42 -17.02
C GLY A 463 -2.42 0.11 -18.46
N LEU A 464 -2.81 0.98 -19.40
CA LEU A 464 -2.57 0.79 -20.84
C LEU A 464 -1.11 0.99 -21.24
N THR A 465 -0.43 1.97 -20.65
CA THR A 465 0.98 2.22 -20.99
C THR A 465 1.93 1.16 -20.44
N GLY A 466 1.54 0.46 -19.35
CA GLY A 466 2.44 -0.40 -18.59
C GLY A 466 3.58 0.38 -17.90
N TYR A 467 3.44 1.70 -17.77
CA TYR A 467 4.40 2.57 -17.13
C TYR A 467 4.26 2.54 -15.61
N PRO A 468 5.34 2.85 -14.86
CA PRO A 468 5.28 2.91 -13.42
C PRO A 468 4.51 4.16 -12.96
N ALA A 469 3.75 4.00 -11.88
CA ALA A 469 3.09 5.12 -11.23
C ALA A 469 3.09 4.94 -9.72
N ILE A 470 3.30 6.03 -9.00
CA ILE A 470 3.23 6.07 -7.54
C ILE A 470 2.12 7.02 -7.11
N ASP A 471 1.19 6.50 -6.31
CA ASP A 471 0.18 7.32 -5.63
C ASP A 471 0.71 7.73 -4.25
N VAL A 472 0.56 8.99 -3.92
CA VAL A 472 0.95 9.55 -2.62
C VAL A 472 -0.20 10.36 -2.02
N PRO A 473 -0.31 10.45 -0.68
CA PRO A 473 -1.30 11.31 -0.04
C PRO A 473 -1.20 12.77 -0.51
N ALA A 474 -2.24 13.29 -1.15
CA ALA A 474 -2.36 14.69 -1.56
C ALA A 474 -3.05 15.57 -0.52
N GLY A 475 -3.74 14.95 0.42
CA GLY A 475 -4.54 15.58 1.45
C GLY A 475 -5.83 14.83 1.72
N SER A 476 -6.80 15.52 2.32
CA SER A 476 -8.12 14.96 2.61
C SER A 476 -9.22 15.97 2.28
N SER A 477 -10.44 15.45 2.09
CA SER A 477 -11.64 16.28 2.02
C SER A 477 -11.83 17.12 3.29
N GLU A 478 -12.79 18.01 3.29
CA GLU A 478 -13.24 18.64 4.53
C GLU A 478 -13.75 17.59 5.52
N ALA A 479 -13.60 17.89 6.80
CA ALA A 479 -14.07 17.05 7.88
C ALA A 479 -15.60 16.96 7.87
N SER A 480 -16.14 15.78 8.18
CA SER A 480 -17.58 15.55 8.30
C SER A 480 -17.89 14.70 9.54
N ALA A 481 -19.17 14.54 9.87
CA ALA A 481 -19.58 13.71 11.00
C ALA A 481 -19.14 12.23 10.86
N THR A 482 -19.07 11.72 9.63
CA THR A 482 -18.62 10.34 9.35
C THR A 482 -17.13 10.23 9.06
N ALA A 483 -16.49 11.34 8.71
CA ALA A 483 -15.07 11.43 8.41
C ALA A 483 -14.43 12.61 9.15
N PRO A 484 -14.14 12.50 10.47
CA PRO A 484 -13.58 13.60 11.28
C PRO A 484 -12.22 14.10 10.80
N ALA A 485 -11.44 13.23 10.13
CA ALA A 485 -10.14 13.60 9.52
C ALA A 485 -10.25 13.92 8.02
N GLY A 486 -11.46 13.97 7.47
CA GLY A 486 -11.73 14.00 6.03
C GLY A 486 -11.50 12.64 5.36
N VAL A 487 -11.97 12.50 4.12
CA VAL A 487 -11.73 11.33 3.26
C VAL A 487 -10.45 11.59 2.48
N PRO A 488 -9.46 10.68 2.53
CA PRO A 488 -8.18 10.87 1.84
C PRO A 488 -8.34 10.99 0.31
N VAL A 489 -7.44 11.76 -0.28
CA VAL A 489 -7.26 11.96 -1.73
C VAL A 489 -5.80 11.70 -2.06
N GLY A 490 -5.54 10.90 -3.10
CA GLY A 490 -4.21 10.61 -3.61
C GLY A 490 -3.90 11.34 -4.91
N MET A 491 -2.61 11.57 -5.11
CA MET A 491 -2.01 12.13 -6.30
C MET A 491 -1.11 11.11 -6.97
N ASP A 492 -1.40 10.76 -8.22
CA ASP A 492 -0.53 9.92 -9.05
C ASP A 492 0.62 10.74 -9.65
N LEU A 493 1.81 10.16 -9.55
CA LEU A 493 3.00 10.52 -10.32
C LEU A 493 3.28 9.37 -11.29
N LEU A 494 3.01 9.56 -12.59
CA LEU A 494 3.31 8.58 -13.64
C LEU A 494 4.67 8.87 -14.25
N GLY A 495 5.55 7.88 -14.29
CA GLY A 495 6.90 7.99 -14.86
C GLY A 495 7.05 7.31 -16.22
N GLN A 496 8.21 7.43 -16.81
CA GLN A 496 8.61 6.64 -17.98
C GLN A 496 8.97 5.20 -17.54
N PRO A 497 9.01 4.21 -18.46
CA PRO A 497 9.43 2.86 -18.11
C PRO A 497 10.79 2.84 -17.40
N TRP A 498 10.89 2.02 -16.36
CA TRP A 498 12.13 1.83 -15.56
C TRP A 498 12.57 3.05 -14.76
N SER A 499 11.67 4.00 -14.49
CA SER A 499 11.95 5.22 -13.73
C SER A 499 11.51 5.15 -12.27
N GLU A 500 11.30 3.96 -11.71
CA GLU A 500 10.85 3.78 -10.32
C GLU A 500 11.71 4.52 -9.31
N ALA A 501 13.04 4.50 -9.49
CA ALA A 501 13.96 5.21 -8.61
C ALA A 501 13.69 6.74 -8.62
N LYS A 502 13.45 7.32 -9.82
CA LYS A 502 13.09 8.73 -9.96
C LYS A 502 11.74 9.03 -9.29
N LEU A 503 10.71 8.20 -9.57
CA LEU A 503 9.38 8.38 -8.96
C LEU A 503 9.43 8.31 -7.44
N LEU A 504 10.16 7.34 -6.87
CA LEU A 504 10.39 7.23 -5.44
C LEU A 504 11.08 8.48 -4.87
N GLY A 505 12.07 9.04 -5.60
CA GLY A 505 12.72 10.27 -5.19
C GLY A 505 11.75 11.47 -5.15
N LEU A 506 10.97 11.68 -6.21
CA LEU A 506 9.98 12.76 -6.29
C LEU A 506 8.90 12.61 -5.19
N ALA A 507 8.37 11.40 -5.04
CA ALA A 507 7.37 11.07 -4.04
C ALA A 507 7.89 11.27 -2.61
N TYR A 508 9.14 10.84 -2.35
CA TYR A 508 9.79 11.03 -1.05
C TYR A 508 9.98 12.52 -0.73
N ALA A 509 10.46 13.31 -1.68
CA ALA A 509 10.62 14.75 -1.47
C ALA A 509 9.27 15.43 -1.17
N PHE A 510 8.19 15.03 -1.85
CA PHE A 510 6.84 15.53 -1.57
C PHE A 510 6.35 15.09 -0.18
N GLU A 511 6.53 13.82 0.18
CA GLU A 511 6.19 13.27 1.50
C GLU A 511 6.88 14.06 2.62
N GLN A 512 8.20 14.32 2.48
CA GLN A 512 8.99 15.07 3.48
C GLN A 512 8.58 16.54 3.57
N ALA A 513 8.21 17.16 2.45
CA ALA A 513 7.78 18.57 2.41
C ALA A 513 6.39 18.77 3.03
N THR A 514 5.50 17.78 2.95
CA THR A 514 4.09 17.96 3.29
C THR A 514 3.64 17.20 4.54
N ASN A 515 4.20 16.01 4.79
CA ASN A 515 3.84 15.13 5.91
C ASN A 515 2.32 14.99 6.11
N LEU A 516 1.60 14.69 5.01
CA LEU A 516 0.13 14.69 4.95
C LEU A 516 -0.53 13.45 5.55
N ARG A 517 0.24 12.38 5.81
CA ARG A 517 -0.33 11.16 6.38
C ARG A 517 -0.90 11.42 7.78
N ARG A 518 -2.10 10.90 8.03
CA ARG A 518 -2.78 10.93 9.34
C ARG A 518 -3.30 9.53 9.67
N LEU A 519 -3.40 9.20 10.95
CA LEU A 519 -4.07 7.98 11.40
C LEU A 519 -5.59 8.13 11.32
N PRO A 520 -6.32 7.05 10.96
CA PRO A 520 -7.77 7.07 10.99
C PRO A 520 -8.29 7.06 12.44
N ALA A 521 -9.29 7.90 12.71
CA ALA A 521 -9.90 8.01 14.04
C ALA A 521 -10.62 6.72 14.50
N SER A 522 -11.07 5.90 13.54
CA SER A 522 -11.79 4.65 13.83
C SER A 522 -10.91 3.53 14.40
N THR A 523 -9.58 3.65 14.29
CA THR A 523 -8.61 2.63 14.75
C THR A 523 -7.50 3.26 15.59
N PRO A 524 -7.83 3.86 16.74
CA PRO A 524 -6.86 4.52 17.61
C PRO A 524 -5.77 3.55 18.10
N PRO A 525 -4.69 4.07 18.71
CA PRO A 525 -3.72 3.23 19.41
C PRO A 525 -4.41 2.34 20.43
N LEU A 526 -3.96 1.09 20.55
CA LEU A 526 -4.38 0.25 21.66
C LEU A 526 -3.62 0.67 22.93
N GLU A 527 -4.30 0.66 24.08
CA GLU A 527 -3.64 0.86 25.37
C GLU A 527 -2.57 -0.24 25.56
N ALA A 528 -1.40 0.14 26.05
CA ALA A 528 -0.36 -0.80 26.39
C ALA A 528 -0.89 -1.73 27.50
N ARG A 529 -0.94 -3.03 27.24
CA ARG A 529 -1.29 -4.06 28.24
C ARG A 529 -0.09 -4.42 29.08
#